data_54ce146343709387f8df00ca5fdbfb30
#
_entry.id   54ce146343709387f8df00ca5fdbfb30
#
_cell.length_a   1.000
_cell.length_b   1.000
_cell.length_c   1.000
_cell.angle_alpha   90.00
_cell.angle_beta   90.00
_cell.angle_gamma   90.00
#
_symmetry.space_group_name_H-M   'P 1'
#
loop_
_entity.id
_entity.type
_entity.pdbx_description
1 polymer ?
#
loop_
_entity_poly.entity_id
_entity_poly.type
_entity_poly.pdbx_seq_one_letter_code
_entity_poly.pdbx_strand_id
1 'polypeptide(L)'
;MAHNAVYADMGDMVARFGELEVLQIADRNADGEIDADVVAVALADASAEIDAYLGRFKQPFAETPPILRRLACDIARYRLTATSGVLITDEIRNRYKIDVLELLKALSRGEVQLGLDSAGAQVATSDSGVVFANSKNRIFARDAT
;
A
#
# COMPACT_ATOMS: atom_id res chain seq x y z
N MET A 1 -23.89 -6.30 5.58
CA MET A 1 -22.79 -6.66 4.72
C MET A 1 -21.56 -5.88 5.07
N ALA A 2 -20.49 -6.58 5.29
CA ALA A 2 -19.23 -5.90 5.52
C ALA A 2 -18.81 -5.20 4.24
N HIS A 3 -18.53 -3.93 4.35
CA HIS A 3 -18.05 -3.16 3.22
C HIS A 3 -16.54 -3.21 3.23
N ASN A 4 -15.98 -3.95 2.32
CA ASN A 4 -14.53 -4.01 2.23
C ASN A 4 -14.00 -2.70 1.67
N ALA A 5 -13.17 -2.05 2.45
CA ALA A 5 -12.53 -0.83 2.00
C ALA A 5 -11.59 -1.13 0.84
N VAL A 6 -11.59 -0.24 -0.15
CA VAL A 6 -10.62 -0.30 -1.25
C VAL A 6 -9.62 0.83 -1.00
N TYR A 7 -8.34 0.49 -0.99
CA TYR A 7 -7.31 1.43 -0.55
C TYR A 7 -6.73 2.29 -1.66
N ALA A 8 -7.03 1.97 -2.92
CA ALA A 8 -6.53 2.75 -4.06
C ALA A 8 -7.49 2.63 -5.23
N ASP A 9 -7.37 3.54 -6.19
CA ASP A 9 -8.19 3.51 -7.40
C ASP A 9 -7.30 3.53 -8.65
N MET A 10 -7.94 3.51 -9.83
CA MET A 10 -7.21 3.51 -11.09
C MET A 10 -6.34 4.75 -11.25
N GLY A 11 -6.82 5.91 -10.77
CA GLY A 11 -6.03 7.13 -10.82
C GLY A 11 -4.73 7.00 -10.02
N ASP A 12 -4.77 6.31 -8.89
CA ASP A 12 -3.58 6.05 -8.09
C ASP A 12 -2.59 5.18 -8.84
N MET A 13 -3.09 4.17 -9.57
CA MET A 13 -2.25 3.29 -10.39
C MET A 13 -1.57 4.08 -11.50
N VAL A 14 -2.34 4.90 -12.21
CA VAL A 14 -1.81 5.71 -13.31
C VAL A 14 -0.78 6.72 -12.79
N ALA A 15 -1.04 7.34 -11.64
CA ALA A 15 -0.12 8.30 -11.06
C ALA A 15 1.22 7.66 -10.68
N ARG A 16 1.21 6.39 -10.27
CA ARG A 16 2.42 5.72 -9.81
C ARG A 16 3.20 5.04 -10.91
N PHE A 17 2.51 4.43 -11.87
CA PHE A 17 3.16 3.58 -12.87
C PHE A 17 3.08 4.16 -14.29
N GLY A 18 2.25 5.17 -14.50
CA GLY A 18 2.04 5.76 -15.82
C GLY A 18 0.93 5.06 -16.58
N GLU A 19 0.26 5.84 -17.41
CA GLU A 19 -0.88 5.35 -18.17
C GLU A 19 -0.49 4.20 -19.11
N LEU A 20 0.68 4.31 -19.73
CA LEU A 20 1.12 3.29 -20.67
C LEU A 20 1.29 1.92 -20.02
N GLU A 21 1.92 1.88 -18.87
CA GLU A 21 2.11 0.60 -18.19
C GLU A 21 0.77 0.02 -17.74
N VAL A 22 -0.11 0.85 -17.18
CA VAL A 22 -1.43 0.36 -16.73
C VAL A 22 -2.23 -0.14 -17.93
N LEU A 23 -2.16 0.56 -19.06
CA LEU A 23 -2.81 0.10 -20.28
C LEU A 23 -2.30 -1.28 -20.71
N GLN A 24 -0.97 -1.48 -20.67
CA GLN A 24 -0.37 -2.75 -21.11
C GLN A 24 -0.85 -3.93 -20.26
N ILE A 25 -1.12 -3.73 -19.00
CA ILE A 25 -1.47 -4.82 -18.10
C ILE A 25 -2.97 -4.92 -17.84
N ALA A 26 -3.76 -3.94 -18.28
CA ALA A 26 -5.20 -3.89 -17.97
C ALA A 26 -6.09 -3.67 -19.17
N ASP A 27 -5.56 -3.73 -20.39
CA ASP A 27 -6.38 -3.68 -21.61
C ASP A 27 -6.60 -5.13 -22.05
N ARG A 28 -7.68 -5.73 -21.58
CA ARG A 28 -7.93 -7.17 -21.81
C ARG A 28 -8.58 -7.45 -23.16
N ASN A 29 -9.28 -6.49 -23.74
CA ASN A 29 -9.93 -6.66 -25.03
C ASN A 29 -9.16 -6.03 -26.19
N ALA A 30 -7.99 -5.45 -25.90
CA ALA A 30 -7.11 -4.85 -26.91
C ALA A 30 -7.77 -3.70 -27.67
N ASP A 31 -8.58 -2.91 -26.97
CA ASP A 31 -9.25 -1.76 -27.61
C ASP A 31 -8.46 -0.46 -27.44
N GLY A 32 -7.31 -0.51 -26.78
CA GLY A 32 -6.48 0.67 -26.57
C GLY A 32 -6.87 1.50 -25.36
N GLU A 33 -7.75 1.00 -24.52
CA GLU A 33 -8.18 1.69 -23.31
C GLU A 33 -8.01 0.80 -22.09
N ILE A 34 -7.79 1.43 -20.93
CA ILE A 34 -7.67 0.70 -19.68
C ILE A 34 -9.05 0.18 -19.29
N ASP A 35 -9.15 -1.12 -19.04
CA ASP A 35 -10.40 -1.72 -18.57
C ASP A 35 -10.56 -1.41 -17.08
N ALA A 36 -11.40 -0.43 -16.77
CA ALA A 36 -11.59 0.04 -15.39
C ALA A 36 -12.04 -1.10 -14.47
N ASP A 37 -12.90 -2.00 -14.97
CA ASP A 37 -13.38 -3.11 -14.16
C ASP A 37 -12.25 -4.07 -13.79
N VAL A 38 -11.34 -4.32 -14.72
CA VAL A 38 -10.20 -5.20 -14.47
C VAL A 38 -9.30 -4.61 -13.38
N VAL A 39 -9.05 -3.30 -13.46
CA VAL A 39 -8.25 -2.61 -12.44
C VAL A 39 -8.97 -2.63 -11.10
N ALA A 40 -10.29 -2.39 -11.09
CA ALA A 40 -11.07 -2.37 -9.86
C ALA A 40 -11.03 -3.73 -9.15
N VAL A 41 -11.15 -4.82 -9.88
CA VAL A 41 -11.06 -6.17 -9.29
C VAL A 41 -9.68 -6.40 -8.69
N ALA A 42 -8.62 -6.03 -9.40
CA ALA A 42 -7.27 -6.22 -8.90
C ALA A 42 -7.04 -5.40 -7.62
N LEU A 43 -7.56 -4.19 -7.56
CA LEU A 43 -7.41 -3.34 -6.37
C LEU A 43 -8.26 -3.83 -5.20
N ALA A 44 -9.44 -4.40 -5.48
CA ALA A 44 -10.26 -5.01 -4.44
C ALA A 44 -9.56 -6.23 -3.85
N ASP A 45 -8.97 -7.07 -4.70
CA ASP A 45 -8.21 -8.23 -4.25
C ASP A 45 -6.98 -7.80 -3.46
N ALA A 46 -6.28 -6.77 -3.91
CA ALA A 46 -5.13 -6.25 -3.19
C ALA A 46 -5.52 -5.74 -1.81
N SER A 47 -6.64 -5.02 -1.74
CA SER A 47 -7.12 -4.47 -0.47
C SER A 47 -7.53 -5.58 0.50
N ALA A 48 -8.15 -6.64 -0.01
CA ALA A 48 -8.50 -7.80 0.81
C ALA A 48 -7.25 -8.51 1.33
N GLU A 49 -6.23 -8.61 0.50
CA GLU A 49 -4.96 -9.21 0.93
C GLU A 49 -4.33 -8.39 2.04
N ILE A 50 -4.33 -7.06 1.92
CA ILE A 50 -3.82 -6.16 2.95
C ILE A 50 -4.61 -6.35 4.24
N ASP A 51 -5.94 -6.40 4.16
CA ASP A 51 -6.79 -6.54 5.34
C ASP A 51 -6.48 -7.80 6.13
N ALA A 52 -6.02 -8.85 5.46
CA ALA A 52 -5.64 -10.09 6.14
C ALA A 52 -4.50 -9.88 7.15
N TYR A 53 -3.71 -8.83 6.99
CA TYR A 53 -2.59 -8.52 7.89
C TYR A 53 -2.93 -7.41 8.90
N LEU A 54 -4.13 -6.82 8.82
CA LEU A 54 -4.47 -5.63 9.61
C LEU A 54 -5.40 -5.92 10.80
N GLY A 55 -5.43 -7.17 11.25
CA GLY A 55 -6.35 -7.56 12.31
C GLY A 55 -6.17 -6.79 13.61
N ARG A 56 -4.98 -6.25 13.86
CA ARG A 56 -4.71 -5.48 15.07
C ARG A 56 -5.13 -4.01 14.97
N PHE A 57 -5.51 -3.54 13.78
CA PHE A 57 -5.88 -2.15 13.56
C PHE A 57 -7.39 -2.01 13.52
N LYS A 58 -7.87 -0.90 14.07
CA LYS A 58 -9.29 -0.61 14.08
C LYS A 58 -9.74 -0.16 12.70
N GLN A 59 -10.75 -0.81 12.18
CA GLN A 59 -11.31 -0.50 10.87
C GLN A 59 -12.81 -0.24 10.98
N PRO A 60 -13.38 0.52 10.02
CA PRO A 60 -12.72 1.15 8.90
C PRO A 60 -11.89 2.35 9.33
N PHE A 61 -10.91 2.70 8.50
CA PHE A 61 -10.08 3.88 8.75
C PHE A 61 -10.87 5.14 8.39
N ALA A 62 -10.68 6.20 9.17
CA ALA A 62 -11.29 7.50 8.84
C ALA A 62 -10.76 8.04 7.52
N GLU A 63 -9.47 7.82 7.28
CA GLU A 63 -8.83 8.14 6.01
C GLU A 63 -7.92 6.98 5.64
N THR A 64 -7.79 6.74 4.33
CA THR A 64 -6.88 5.68 3.88
C THR A 64 -5.44 6.07 4.19
N PRO A 65 -4.73 5.28 5.02
CA PRO A 65 -3.32 5.55 5.23
C PRO A 65 -2.55 5.51 3.92
N PRO A 66 -1.69 6.50 3.64
CA PRO A 66 -0.96 6.53 2.37
C PRO A 66 -0.13 5.28 2.10
N ILE A 67 0.40 4.65 3.15
CA ILE A 67 1.17 3.43 2.98
C ILE A 67 0.29 2.31 2.41
N LEU A 68 -0.98 2.21 2.83
CA LEU A 68 -1.87 1.18 2.32
C LEU A 68 -2.24 1.43 0.87
N ARG A 69 -2.37 2.70 0.48
CA ARG A 69 -2.61 3.04 -0.91
C ARG A 69 -1.46 2.55 -1.79
N ARG A 70 -0.22 2.80 -1.35
CA ARG A 70 0.96 2.35 -2.07
C ARG A 70 1.01 0.83 -2.16
N LEU A 71 0.78 0.14 -1.04
CA LEU A 71 0.81 -1.32 -1.03
C LEU A 71 -0.26 -1.91 -1.94
N ALA A 72 -1.46 -1.35 -1.93
CA ALA A 72 -2.53 -1.83 -2.81
C ALA A 72 -2.16 -1.69 -4.27
N CYS A 73 -1.54 -0.57 -4.65
CA CYS A 73 -1.10 -0.37 -6.03
C CYS A 73 0.00 -1.37 -6.41
N ASP A 74 0.96 -1.61 -5.54
CA ASP A 74 2.04 -2.55 -5.83
C ASP A 74 1.53 -3.98 -5.98
N ILE A 75 0.59 -4.39 -5.13
CA ILE A 75 -0.01 -5.73 -5.23
C ILE A 75 -0.83 -5.85 -6.52
N ALA A 76 -1.67 -4.85 -6.81
CA ALA A 76 -2.50 -4.87 -8.00
C ALA A 76 -1.65 -4.92 -9.27
N ARG A 77 -0.55 -4.16 -9.30
CA ARG A 77 0.38 -4.19 -10.43
C ARG A 77 0.92 -5.59 -10.67
N TYR A 78 1.35 -6.26 -9.62
CA TYR A 78 1.87 -7.62 -9.72
C TYR A 78 0.79 -8.57 -10.28
N ARG A 79 -0.42 -8.50 -9.73
CA ARG A 79 -1.51 -9.40 -10.16
C ARG A 79 -1.97 -9.12 -11.57
N LEU A 80 -2.08 -7.85 -11.95
CA LEU A 80 -2.46 -7.49 -13.30
C LEU A 80 -1.40 -7.94 -14.31
N THR A 81 -0.12 -7.74 -14.00
CA THR A 81 0.96 -8.20 -14.87
C THR A 81 0.93 -9.70 -15.02
N ALA A 82 0.72 -10.43 -13.93
CA ALA A 82 0.71 -11.89 -13.92
C ALA A 82 -0.38 -12.48 -14.82
N THR A 83 -1.48 -11.75 -15.01
CA THR A 83 -2.60 -12.25 -15.83
C THR A 83 -2.71 -11.57 -17.17
N SER A 84 -1.77 -10.67 -17.52
CA SER A 84 -1.87 -9.88 -18.75
C SER A 84 -1.18 -10.51 -19.94
N GLY A 85 -0.32 -11.48 -19.71
CA GLY A 85 0.55 -11.99 -20.77
C GLY A 85 1.85 -11.19 -20.89
N VAL A 86 1.95 -10.07 -20.21
CA VAL A 86 3.20 -9.29 -20.14
C VAL A 86 4.15 -10.00 -19.18
N LEU A 87 5.43 -10.06 -19.56
CA LEU A 87 6.41 -10.74 -18.74
C LEU A 87 6.66 -9.97 -17.44
N ILE A 88 6.60 -10.68 -16.32
CA ILE A 88 6.87 -10.08 -15.02
C ILE A 88 8.37 -9.84 -14.89
N THR A 89 8.75 -8.59 -14.61
CA THR A 89 10.14 -8.26 -14.35
C THR A 89 10.53 -8.61 -12.92
N ASP A 90 11.83 -8.72 -12.67
CA ASP A 90 12.30 -8.96 -11.32
C ASP A 90 11.92 -7.82 -10.39
N GLU A 91 11.88 -6.58 -10.88
CA GLU A 91 11.49 -5.44 -10.08
C GLU A 91 10.04 -5.58 -9.59
N ILE A 92 9.12 -5.94 -10.47
CA ILE A 92 7.71 -6.11 -10.11
C ILE A 92 7.56 -7.26 -9.12
N ARG A 93 8.23 -8.38 -9.38
CA ARG A 93 8.15 -9.55 -8.51
C ARG A 93 8.73 -9.26 -7.13
N ASN A 94 9.89 -8.65 -7.07
CA ASN A 94 10.57 -8.39 -5.81
C ASN A 94 9.86 -7.32 -5.00
N ARG A 95 9.30 -6.32 -5.66
CA ARG A 95 8.52 -5.30 -4.95
C ARG A 95 7.35 -5.94 -4.21
N TYR A 96 6.67 -6.88 -4.84
CA TYR A 96 5.56 -7.57 -4.18
C TYR A 96 6.07 -8.57 -3.14
N LYS A 97 6.94 -9.50 -3.53
CA LYS A 97 7.29 -10.63 -2.68
C LYS A 97 8.22 -10.26 -1.53
N ILE A 98 9.05 -9.25 -1.72
CA ILE A 98 9.98 -8.82 -0.69
C ILE A 98 9.44 -7.59 0.02
N ASP A 99 9.29 -6.47 -0.70
CA ASP A 99 8.97 -5.21 -0.06
C ASP A 99 7.57 -5.21 0.55
N VAL A 100 6.56 -5.59 -0.23
CA VAL A 100 5.17 -5.51 0.22
C VAL A 100 4.90 -6.53 1.32
N LEU A 101 5.24 -7.80 1.09
CA LEU A 101 4.92 -8.85 2.06
C LEU A 101 5.68 -8.68 3.36
N GLU A 102 6.94 -8.26 3.32
CA GLU A 102 7.70 -8.02 4.54
C GLU A 102 7.10 -6.87 5.34
N LEU A 103 6.67 -5.80 4.67
CA LEU A 103 6.03 -4.69 5.36
C LEU A 103 4.69 -5.09 5.96
N LEU A 104 3.88 -5.86 5.23
CA LEU A 104 2.61 -6.33 5.75
C LEU A 104 2.80 -7.23 6.97
N LYS A 105 3.80 -8.10 6.95
CA LYS A 105 4.12 -8.94 8.10
C LYS A 105 4.56 -8.09 9.29
N ALA A 106 5.37 -7.06 9.04
CA ALA A 106 5.81 -6.16 10.11
C ALA A 106 4.63 -5.40 10.71
N LEU A 107 3.69 -4.96 9.88
CA LEU A 107 2.46 -4.33 10.36
C LEU A 107 1.65 -5.29 11.23
N SER A 108 1.52 -6.55 10.80
CA SER A 108 0.73 -7.54 11.54
C SER A 108 1.34 -7.87 12.89
N ARG A 109 2.67 -7.76 13.00
CA ARG A 109 3.37 -8.03 14.27
C ARG A 109 3.51 -6.80 15.15
N GLY A 110 3.08 -5.63 14.67
CA GLY A 110 3.20 -4.41 15.44
C GLY A 110 4.57 -3.77 15.41
N GLU A 111 5.45 -4.24 14.53
CA GLU A 111 6.81 -3.68 14.39
C GLU A 111 6.80 -2.35 13.67
N VAL A 112 5.75 -2.09 12.89
CA VAL A 112 5.56 -0.86 12.14
C VAL A 112 4.15 -0.37 12.41
N GLN A 113 3.96 0.94 12.45
CA GLN A 113 2.66 1.54 12.69
C GLN A 113 2.18 2.28 11.45
N LEU A 114 0.87 2.50 11.38
CA LEU A 114 0.27 3.18 10.24
C LEU A 114 0.22 4.71 10.42
N GLY A 115 0.69 5.22 11.54
CA GLY A 115 0.62 6.65 11.81
C GLY A 115 -0.81 7.11 12.12
N LEU A 116 -1.60 6.25 12.76
CA LEU A 116 -2.99 6.54 13.08
C LEU A 116 -3.15 6.80 14.56
N ASP A 117 -4.10 7.67 14.91
CA ASP A 117 -4.46 7.88 16.30
C ASP A 117 -5.44 6.79 16.77
N SER A 118 -5.92 6.89 18.00
CA SER A 118 -6.81 5.89 18.57
C SER A 118 -8.18 5.85 17.90
N ALA A 119 -8.53 6.88 17.15
CA ALA A 119 -9.77 6.92 16.39
C ALA A 119 -9.60 6.43 14.97
N GLY A 120 -8.39 6.06 14.57
CA GLY A 120 -8.12 5.60 13.22
C GLY A 120 -7.86 6.71 12.22
N ALA A 121 -7.66 7.95 12.69
CA ALA A 121 -7.30 9.07 11.83
C ALA A 121 -5.79 9.25 11.83
N GLN A 122 -5.28 9.83 10.75
CA GLN A 122 -3.84 10.06 10.67
C GLN A 122 -3.39 11.06 11.74
N VAL A 123 -2.30 10.71 12.40
CA VAL A 123 -1.68 11.62 13.35
C VAL A 123 -0.93 12.68 12.55
N ALA A 124 -1.18 13.94 12.87
CA ALA A 124 -0.45 15.02 12.23
C ALA A 124 1.02 14.93 12.61
N THR A 125 1.88 14.88 11.62
CA THR A 125 3.31 14.92 11.88
C THR A 125 3.67 16.37 12.15
N SER A 126 4.27 16.61 13.30
CA SER A 126 4.77 17.95 13.55
C SER A 126 6.04 18.14 12.76
N ASP A 127 6.30 19.36 12.44
CA ASP A 127 7.53 19.67 11.72
C ASP A 127 8.73 19.31 12.49
N SER A 128 8.62 19.27 13.75
CA SER A 128 9.72 18.86 14.55
C SER A 128 9.88 17.42 14.54
N GLY A 129 9.13 16.85 13.80
CA GLY A 129 9.15 15.54 13.67
C GLY A 129 10.30 14.89 14.06
N VAL A 130 10.79 15.32 14.25
CA VAL A 130 11.57 14.55 14.51
C VAL A 130 11.41 13.86 15.64
N VAL A 131 11.08 13.67 15.89
CA VAL A 131 10.90 13.15 16.90
C VAL A 131 11.15 11.87 17.14
N PHE A 132 11.57 12.06 16.84
CA PHE A 132 11.87 11.22 17.04
C PHE A 132 12.48 10.77 17.62
N ALA A 133 12.61 11.17 17.78
CA ALA A 133 13.10 10.80 18.19
C ALA A 133 13.40 10.41 19.02
N ASN A 134 13.57 10.65 19.12
CA ASN A 134 13.98 10.25 19.80
C ASN A 134 14.32 9.85 20.55
N SER A 135 14.43 10.00 20.67
CA SER A 135 14.86 9.56 21.22
C SER A 135 15.26 9.11 21.75
N LYS A 136 15.53 9.22 21.75
CA LYS A 136 16.06 8.83 22.10
C LYS A 136 16.52 8.62 22.45
N ASN A 137 16.79 8.87 22.20
CA ASN A 137 17.39 8.75 22.38
C ASN A 137 17.79 8.93 22.88
N ARG A 138 18.00 9.20 22.88
CA ARG A 138 18.55 9.34 23.31
C ARG A 138 19.15 9.18 23.85
N ILE A 139 19.49 9.25 23.70
CA ILE A 139 20.16 9.23 24.01
C ILE A 139 20.83 9.57 24.21
N PHE A 140 20.98 9.92 24.06
CA PHE A 140 21.69 10.29 24.18
C PHE A 140 22.07 10.70 24.78
N ALA A 141 22.23 11.12 24.91
CA ALA A 141 22.72 11.47 25.48
C ALA A 141 23.06 11.58 26.24
N ARG A 142 23.21 11.47 26.25
CA ARG A 142 23.74 11.47 26.85
C ARG A 142 24.41 11.69 27.31
N ASP A 143 24.59 11.93 27.21
CA ASP A 143 25.28 12.12 27.52
C ASP A 143 25.83 12.51 28.00
N ALA A 144 25.90 12.77 27.98
CA ALA A 144 26.47 13.22 28.33
C ALA A 144 26.92 13.43 29.13
N THR A 145 27.16 13.47 29.34
CA THR A 145 27.77 13.51 30.03
C THR A 145 28.07 13.60 30.51
#